data_16f766ac680875836643f36db12f18e7
#
_entry.id   16f766ac680875836643f36db12f18e7
#
_cell.length_a   1.000
_cell.length_b   1.000
_cell.length_c   1.000
_cell.angle_alpha   90.00
_cell.angle_beta   90.00
_cell.angle_gamma   90.00
#
_symmetry.space_group_name_H-M   'P 1'
#
loop_
_entity.id
_entity.type
_entity.pdbx_description
1 polymer ?
#
loop_
_entity_poly.entity_id
_entity_poly.type
_entity_poly.pdbx_seq_one_letter_code
_entity_poly.pdbx_strand_id
1 'polypeptide(L)'
;MYKNLLGFILIQLFSYGLFAQEVTVKDSSTGENLEAVTFNSNQPKTSAITNKMGIVDLSNFKEAKKIVVRMLGYETLTLSYSQIEELGFKLFLTPDNTSLDEVILSASKWEESKKSVPNSIITFKPKDIILANPQTTADLLTNTGKVFMQKSQLGGGSPMIRGFATNRVLINVDGIRMNNAIFRSGNVQNVISIDANSIQNTEVILGPGTVIYGSDAIGGVMNFYTLAPEFTNDKSQYYFGNVMSRWSSANNEKTLHFDLNVASEKWAFVTSASFSDFEDLRMGNHGPDA
;
A
#
# COMPACT_ATOMS: atom_id res chain seq x y z
N MET A 1 14.87 -22.99 70.87
CA MET A 1 13.87 -22.21 70.08
C MET A 1 14.51 -21.19 69.14
N TYR A 2 15.64 -20.57 69.50
CA TYR A 2 16.30 -19.53 68.65
C TYR A 2 17.07 -20.07 67.42
N LYS A 3 17.53 -21.30 67.39
CA LYS A 3 18.24 -21.89 66.22
C LYS A 3 17.38 -22.08 65.00
N ASN A 4 16.08 -22.33 65.18
CA ASN A 4 15.15 -22.50 64.05
C ASN A 4 14.65 -21.17 63.47
N LEU A 5 14.65 -20.10 64.30
CA LEU A 5 14.27 -18.76 63.86
C LEU A 5 15.36 -18.13 62.98
N LEU A 6 16.64 -18.39 63.32
CA LEU A 6 17.77 -17.90 62.53
C LEU A 6 17.83 -18.55 61.14
N GLY A 7 17.46 -19.86 61.02
CA GLY A 7 17.34 -20.56 59.76
C GLY A 7 16.26 -20.02 58.86
N PHE A 8 15.12 -19.61 59.45
CA PHE A 8 14.00 -19.04 58.69
C PHE A 8 14.29 -17.65 58.15
N ILE A 9 15.01 -16.81 58.93
CA ILE A 9 15.48 -15.49 58.51
C ILE A 9 16.54 -15.59 57.38
N LEU A 10 17.45 -16.60 57.45
CA LEU A 10 18.45 -16.80 56.41
C LEU A 10 17.82 -17.24 55.07
N ILE A 11 16.73 -18.03 55.09
CA ILE A 11 16.01 -18.48 53.90
C ILE A 11 15.24 -17.30 53.26
N GLN A 12 14.72 -16.39 54.07
CA GLN A 12 14.03 -15.17 53.50
C GLN A 12 15.02 -14.17 52.89
N LEU A 13 16.27 -14.12 53.32
CA LEU A 13 17.31 -13.26 52.73
C LEU A 13 17.84 -13.77 51.40
N PHE A 14 17.66 -15.04 51.09
CA PHE A 14 18.06 -15.65 49.81
C PHE A 14 17.01 -15.56 48.69
N SER A 15 15.80 -15.06 49.01
CA SER A 15 14.71 -14.89 48.05
C SER A 15 14.77 -13.60 47.23
N TYR A 16 15.74 -12.73 47.50
CA TYR A 16 15.95 -11.48 46.75
C TYR A 16 17.07 -11.70 45.73
N GLY A 17 16.74 -12.16 44.56
CA GLY A 17 17.80 -12.15 43.55
C GLY A 17 17.65 -12.97 42.31
N LEU A 18 16.48 -13.16 41.77
CA LEU A 18 16.34 -13.56 40.38
C LEU A 18 15.46 -12.54 39.65
N PHE A 19 15.96 -11.31 39.58
CA PHE A 19 15.44 -10.41 38.57
C PHE A 19 15.96 -10.93 37.21
N ALA A 20 15.12 -11.67 36.51
CA ALA A 20 15.28 -11.82 35.07
C ALA A 20 15.42 -10.39 34.50
N GLN A 21 16.46 -10.16 33.70
CA GLN A 21 16.68 -8.84 33.08
C GLN A 21 15.71 -8.69 31.93
N GLU A 22 14.45 -8.52 32.29
CA GLU A 22 13.35 -8.36 31.35
C GLU A 22 13.27 -6.92 30.87
N VAL A 23 13.30 -6.75 29.56
CA VAL A 23 13.09 -5.48 28.90
C VAL A 23 11.65 -5.40 28.40
N THR A 24 10.98 -4.30 28.67
CA THR A 24 9.67 -4.01 28.12
C THR A 24 9.79 -3.04 26.97
N VAL A 25 9.19 -3.36 25.83
CA VAL A 25 9.18 -2.52 24.63
C VAL A 25 7.77 -1.99 24.38
N LYS A 26 7.68 -0.68 24.17
CA LYS A 26 6.41 0.03 23.94
C LYS A 26 6.49 0.93 22.72
N ASP A 27 5.34 1.20 22.14
CA ASP A 27 5.17 2.27 21.16
C ASP A 27 5.31 3.64 21.83
N SER A 28 6.10 4.53 21.24
CA SER A 28 6.35 5.87 21.78
C SER A 28 5.14 6.80 21.69
N SER A 29 4.21 6.52 20.75
CA SER A 29 3.04 7.36 20.48
C SER A 29 1.80 6.91 21.24
N THR A 30 1.55 5.59 21.30
CA THR A 30 0.36 5.00 21.91
C THR A 30 0.61 4.48 23.32
N GLY A 31 1.87 4.18 23.67
CA GLY A 31 2.23 3.53 24.93
C GLY A 31 1.88 2.05 25.03
N GLU A 32 1.37 1.46 23.94
CA GLU A 32 1.04 0.04 23.87
C GLU A 32 2.29 -0.84 23.85
N ASN A 33 2.18 -2.05 24.37
CA ASN A 33 3.27 -3.02 24.38
C ASN A 33 3.45 -3.61 22.98
N LEU A 34 4.71 -3.75 22.53
CA LEU A 34 5.04 -4.23 21.20
C LEU A 34 5.48 -5.70 21.22
N GLU A 35 4.68 -6.56 20.58
CA GLU A 35 4.98 -7.98 20.34
C GLU A 35 5.90 -8.14 19.12
N ALA A 36 6.68 -9.20 19.09
CA ALA A 36 7.56 -9.58 17.97
C ALA A 36 8.67 -8.57 17.63
N VAL A 37 9.10 -7.74 18.57
CA VAL A 37 10.30 -6.91 18.43
C VAL A 37 11.53 -7.81 18.51
N THR A 38 12.42 -7.75 17.52
CA THR A 38 13.63 -8.57 17.45
C THR A 38 14.83 -7.82 18.01
N PHE A 39 15.57 -8.49 18.88
CA PHE A 39 16.87 -8.07 19.42
C PHE A 39 17.95 -8.94 18.84
N ASN A 40 18.96 -8.34 18.23
CA ASN A 40 20.07 -9.07 17.62
C ASN A 40 21.41 -8.46 18.03
N SER A 41 22.36 -9.32 18.41
CA SER A 41 23.76 -8.94 18.61
C SER A 41 24.68 -9.89 17.85
N ASN A 42 25.76 -9.33 17.31
CA ASN A 42 26.80 -10.11 16.63
C ASN A 42 27.91 -10.57 17.60
N GLN A 43 28.08 -9.85 18.71
CA GLN A 43 29.12 -10.17 19.75
C GLN A 43 28.52 -9.82 21.13
N PRO A 44 28.15 -10.85 21.92
CA PRO A 44 28.00 -12.28 21.54
C PRO A 44 26.92 -12.47 20.49
N LYS A 45 27.02 -13.51 19.65
CA LYS A 45 26.00 -13.82 18.66
C LYS A 45 24.77 -14.38 19.34
N THR A 46 23.77 -13.55 19.52
CA THR A 46 22.52 -13.90 20.20
C THR A 46 21.35 -13.14 19.61
N SER A 47 20.17 -13.73 19.72
CA SER A 47 18.90 -13.11 19.29
C SER A 47 17.81 -13.42 20.29
N ALA A 48 16.85 -12.48 20.45
CA ALA A 48 15.68 -12.64 21.27
C ALA A 48 14.50 -11.86 20.66
N ILE A 49 13.27 -12.23 21.03
CA ILE A 49 12.05 -11.62 20.49
C ILE A 49 11.08 -11.34 21.64
N THR A 50 10.39 -10.20 21.61
CA THR A 50 9.37 -9.86 22.63
C THR A 50 8.15 -10.77 22.50
N ASN A 51 7.58 -11.11 23.64
CA ASN A 51 6.32 -11.85 23.75
C ASN A 51 5.10 -10.91 23.57
N LYS A 52 3.88 -11.45 23.71
CA LYS A 52 2.62 -10.70 23.59
C LYS A 52 2.49 -9.53 24.57
N MET A 53 3.23 -9.54 25.67
CA MET A 53 3.27 -8.45 26.64
C MET A 53 4.38 -7.43 26.35
N GLY A 54 5.07 -7.54 25.21
CA GLY A 54 6.20 -6.68 24.84
C GLY A 54 7.44 -6.92 25.69
N ILE A 55 7.58 -8.08 26.34
CA ILE A 55 8.66 -8.40 27.27
C ILE A 55 9.63 -9.37 26.63
N VAL A 56 10.93 -9.13 26.85
CA VAL A 56 12.02 -10.00 26.39
C VAL A 56 13.11 -10.12 27.46
N ASP A 57 13.69 -11.31 27.62
CA ASP A 57 14.85 -11.55 28.48
C ASP A 57 16.15 -11.26 27.74
N LEU A 58 16.95 -10.33 28.25
CA LEU A 58 18.25 -9.94 27.70
C LEU A 58 19.45 -10.49 28.49
N SER A 59 19.29 -11.51 29.32
CA SER A 59 20.37 -12.09 30.13
C SER A 59 21.58 -12.53 29.27
N ASN A 60 21.35 -13.01 28.05
CA ASN A 60 22.37 -13.42 27.09
C ASN A 60 23.06 -12.25 26.35
N PHE A 61 22.63 -11.00 26.59
CA PHE A 61 23.17 -9.81 25.92
C PHE A 61 24.08 -8.96 26.82
N LYS A 62 24.36 -9.39 28.05
CA LYS A 62 25.13 -8.60 29.04
C LYS A 62 26.44 -8.03 28.53
N GLU A 63 27.13 -8.73 27.67
CA GLU A 63 28.43 -8.32 27.12
C GLU A 63 28.29 -7.63 25.75
N ALA A 64 27.05 -7.46 25.25
CA ALA A 64 26.82 -6.91 23.93
C ALA A 64 27.07 -5.40 23.89
N LYS A 65 28.09 -5.02 23.12
CA LYS A 65 28.40 -3.60 22.85
C LYS A 65 27.43 -2.99 21.83
N LYS A 66 26.77 -3.83 21.04
CA LYS A 66 25.85 -3.40 19.97
C LYS A 66 24.69 -4.38 19.88
N ILE A 67 23.52 -3.92 20.28
CA ILE A 67 22.24 -4.63 20.18
C ILE A 67 21.40 -3.86 19.18
N VAL A 68 20.96 -4.53 18.11
CA VAL A 68 20.09 -3.96 17.09
C VAL A 68 18.66 -4.40 17.42
N VAL A 69 17.79 -3.44 17.68
CA VAL A 69 16.38 -3.64 17.99
C VAL A 69 15.56 -3.25 16.76
N ARG A 70 14.77 -4.20 16.24
CA ARG A 70 13.99 -4.01 15.01
C ARG A 70 12.56 -4.52 15.16
N MET A 71 11.64 -3.76 14.58
CA MET A 71 10.26 -4.17 14.35
C MET A 71 9.78 -3.58 13.02
N LEU A 72 8.97 -4.31 12.29
CA LEU A 72 8.39 -3.81 11.05
C LEU A 72 7.47 -2.60 11.35
N GLY A 73 7.68 -1.50 10.62
CA GLY A 73 6.94 -0.25 10.84
C GLY A 73 7.47 0.65 11.94
N TYR A 74 8.67 0.35 12.48
CA TYR A 74 9.33 1.16 13.49
C TYR A 74 10.79 1.46 13.13
N GLU A 75 11.29 2.59 13.61
CA GLU A 75 12.70 2.95 13.46
C GLU A 75 13.60 1.92 14.15
N THR A 76 14.69 1.55 13.46
CA THR A 76 15.68 0.63 14.03
C THR A 76 16.50 1.34 15.11
N LEU A 77 16.49 0.83 16.33
CA LEU A 77 17.37 1.30 17.40
C LEU A 77 18.64 0.45 17.47
N THR A 78 19.74 1.12 17.76
CA THR A 78 21.03 0.43 18.03
C THR A 78 21.54 0.95 19.36
N LEU A 79 21.63 0.07 20.36
CA LEU A 79 21.98 0.37 21.73
C LEU A 79 23.00 -0.62 22.25
N SER A 80 23.78 -0.23 23.26
CA SER A 80 24.54 -1.16 24.07
C SER A 80 23.71 -1.71 25.23
N TYR A 81 24.15 -2.81 25.82
CA TYR A 81 23.46 -3.32 27.01
C TYR A 81 23.43 -2.30 28.15
N SER A 82 24.54 -1.57 28.40
CA SER A 82 24.60 -0.51 29.41
C SER A 82 23.62 0.64 29.17
N GLN A 83 23.38 1.02 27.92
CA GLN A 83 22.37 2.02 27.58
C GLN A 83 20.95 1.54 27.87
N ILE A 84 20.67 0.25 27.64
CA ILE A 84 19.37 -0.34 27.97
C ILE A 84 19.16 -0.36 29.50
N GLU A 85 20.22 -0.62 30.26
CA GLU A 85 20.21 -0.59 31.71
C GLU A 85 19.97 0.81 32.24
N GLU A 86 20.63 1.84 31.70
CA GLU A 86 20.42 3.26 32.01
C GLU A 86 18.97 3.70 31.72
N LEU A 87 18.33 3.15 30.71
CA LEU A 87 16.92 3.37 30.39
C LEU A 87 15.94 2.60 31.29
N GLY A 88 16.48 1.89 32.30
CA GLY A 88 15.68 1.11 33.25
C GLY A 88 14.94 -0.06 32.63
N PHE A 89 15.52 -0.68 31.59
CA PHE A 89 14.95 -1.81 30.85
C PHE A 89 13.57 -1.50 30.21
N LYS A 90 13.35 -0.25 29.84
CA LYS A 90 12.15 0.19 29.10
C LYS A 90 12.59 0.85 27.81
N LEU A 91 12.15 0.30 26.68
CA LEU A 91 12.42 0.86 25.37
C LEU A 91 11.13 1.36 24.73
N PHE A 92 11.24 2.51 24.07
CA PHE A 92 10.16 3.08 23.27
C PHE A 92 10.62 3.10 21.83
N LEU A 93 9.87 2.41 20.95
CA LEU A 93 10.10 2.46 19.51
C LEU A 93 9.24 3.55 18.90
N THR A 94 9.85 4.36 18.07
CA THR A 94 9.15 5.38 17.30
C THR A 94 8.58 4.73 16.04
N PRO A 95 7.27 4.86 15.77
CA PRO A 95 6.72 4.42 14.51
C PRO A 95 7.48 5.05 13.34
N ASP A 96 8.00 4.22 12.46
CA ASP A 96 8.59 4.68 11.22
C ASP A 96 7.46 5.03 10.25
N ASN A 97 7.08 6.30 10.25
CA ASN A 97 6.16 6.86 9.28
C ASN A 97 6.81 7.06 7.90
N THR A 98 7.98 6.45 7.69
CA THR A 98 8.53 6.37 6.35
C THR A 98 7.55 5.54 5.53
N SER A 99 6.56 6.21 4.93
CA SER A 99 5.81 5.59 3.84
C SER A 99 6.86 5.03 2.90
N LEU A 100 6.85 3.74 2.64
CA LEU A 100 7.63 3.13 1.58
C LEU A 100 7.54 4.09 0.40
N ASP A 101 8.67 4.64 -0.04
CA ASP A 101 8.68 5.65 -1.07
C ASP A 101 7.87 5.11 -2.24
N GLU A 102 6.81 5.83 -2.56
CA GLU A 102 5.92 5.41 -3.64
C GLU A 102 6.73 5.45 -4.94
N VAL A 103 6.95 4.27 -5.49
CA VAL A 103 7.64 4.10 -6.76
C VAL A 103 6.66 4.42 -7.88
N ILE A 104 7.09 5.24 -8.82
CA ILE A 104 6.35 5.63 -10.01
C ILE A 104 7.18 5.32 -11.26
N LEU A 105 6.51 4.96 -12.33
CA LEU A 105 7.10 4.63 -13.63
C LEU A 105 6.91 5.75 -14.66
N SER A 106 5.92 6.60 -14.46
CA SER A 106 5.48 7.55 -15.47
C SER A 106 6.39 8.76 -15.64
N ALA A 107 7.20 9.10 -14.63
CA ALA A 107 7.99 10.34 -14.67
C ALA A 107 9.13 10.31 -15.67
N SER A 108 9.80 9.17 -15.83
CA SER A 108 10.96 9.00 -16.71
C SER A 108 10.93 7.71 -17.52
N LYS A 109 9.87 6.90 -17.40
CA LYS A 109 9.75 5.51 -17.86
C LYS A 109 10.68 4.52 -17.13
N TRP A 110 11.24 4.94 -16.00
CA TRP A 110 12.02 4.11 -15.07
C TRP A 110 11.37 4.17 -13.69
N GLU A 111 11.67 3.21 -12.86
CA GLU A 111 11.25 3.22 -11.46
C GLU A 111 11.95 4.34 -10.70
N GLU A 112 11.20 5.33 -10.24
CA GLU A 112 11.70 6.45 -9.44
C GLU A 112 10.84 6.66 -8.19
N SER A 113 11.45 7.19 -7.14
CA SER A 113 10.67 7.63 -5.98
C SER A 113 9.85 8.86 -6.35
N LYS A 114 8.56 8.85 -6.01
CA LYS A 114 7.64 9.98 -6.22
C LYS A 114 8.17 11.28 -5.62
N LYS A 115 8.95 11.21 -4.54
CA LYS A 115 9.55 12.38 -3.88
C LYS A 115 10.63 13.05 -4.71
N SER A 116 11.32 12.31 -5.59
CA SER A 116 12.39 12.84 -6.44
C SER A 116 11.87 13.51 -7.72
N VAL A 117 10.60 13.33 -8.04
CA VAL A 117 9.99 13.82 -9.27
C VAL A 117 9.31 15.17 -9.07
N PRO A 118 9.66 16.20 -9.86
CA PRO A 118 9.07 17.54 -9.73
C PRO A 118 7.60 17.62 -10.16
N ASN A 119 7.12 16.65 -10.94
CA ASN A 119 5.76 16.62 -11.44
C ASN A 119 4.78 16.19 -10.35
N SER A 120 3.61 16.82 -10.29
CA SER A 120 2.51 16.34 -9.44
C SER A 120 1.89 15.09 -10.06
N ILE A 121 2.07 13.95 -9.42
CA ILE A 121 1.56 12.65 -9.89
C ILE A 121 0.56 12.11 -8.89
N ILE A 122 -0.60 11.69 -9.41
CA ILE A 122 -1.60 10.92 -8.65
C ILE A 122 -1.42 9.47 -9.02
N THR A 123 -1.43 8.61 -8.02
CA THR A 123 -1.32 7.16 -8.19
C THR A 123 -2.53 6.48 -7.56
N PHE A 124 -3.02 5.43 -8.20
CA PHE A 124 -4.06 4.56 -7.69
C PHE A 124 -3.52 3.13 -7.65
N LYS A 125 -3.54 2.54 -6.49
CA LYS A 125 -3.21 1.13 -6.26
C LYS A 125 -4.48 0.27 -6.22
N PRO A 126 -4.40 -1.04 -6.35
CA PRO A 126 -5.58 -1.92 -6.29
C PRO A 126 -6.45 -1.68 -5.05
N LYS A 127 -5.84 -1.43 -3.89
CA LYS A 127 -6.57 -1.12 -2.65
C LYS A 127 -7.41 0.16 -2.76
N ASP A 128 -6.90 1.19 -3.43
CA ASP A 128 -7.60 2.45 -3.62
C ASP A 128 -8.78 2.26 -4.58
N ILE A 129 -8.62 1.43 -5.61
CA ILE A 129 -9.68 1.07 -6.57
C ILE A 129 -10.79 0.30 -5.87
N ILE A 130 -10.44 -0.71 -5.07
CA ILE A 130 -11.41 -1.50 -4.30
C ILE A 130 -12.18 -0.60 -3.31
N LEU A 131 -11.47 0.28 -2.59
CA LEU A 131 -12.09 1.19 -1.62
C LEU A 131 -13.01 2.21 -2.29
N ALA A 132 -12.60 2.75 -3.43
CA ALA A 132 -13.39 3.71 -4.20
C ALA A 132 -14.60 3.06 -4.86
N ASN A 133 -14.55 1.74 -5.12
CA ASN A 133 -15.60 0.94 -5.76
C ASN A 133 -16.24 1.64 -6.99
N PRO A 134 -15.45 2.09 -7.97
CA PRO A 134 -15.96 2.89 -9.08
C PRO A 134 -16.76 2.02 -10.05
N GLN A 135 -17.81 2.58 -10.65
CA GLN A 135 -18.58 1.89 -11.71
C GLN A 135 -17.77 1.78 -13.00
N THR A 136 -17.00 2.82 -13.29
CA THR A 136 -16.15 2.91 -14.48
C THR A 136 -14.79 3.50 -14.12
N THR A 137 -13.81 3.34 -14.98
CA THR A 137 -12.49 4.01 -14.83
C THR A 137 -12.62 5.54 -14.85
N ALA A 138 -13.65 6.06 -15.50
CA ALA A 138 -13.98 7.49 -15.47
C ALA A 138 -14.34 7.96 -14.04
N ASP A 139 -15.12 7.19 -13.31
CA ASP A 139 -15.49 7.49 -11.92
C ASP A 139 -14.30 7.43 -10.99
N LEU A 140 -13.40 6.45 -11.19
CA LEU A 140 -12.14 6.35 -10.45
C LEU A 140 -11.32 7.64 -10.54
N LEU A 141 -11.15 8.16 -11.75
CA LEU A 141 -10.37 9.37 -11.99
C LEU A 141 -11.04 10.61 -11.39
N THR A 142 -12.36 10.71 -11.44
CA THR A 142 -13.13 11.83 -10.89
C THR A 142 -12.98 11.95 -9.38
N ASN A 143 -12.88 10.82 -8.67
CA ASN A 143 -12.75 10.78 -7.22
C ASN A 143 -11.50 11.50 -6.69
N THR A 144 -10.51 11.80 -7.54
CA THR A 144 -9.32 12.58 -7.16
C THR A 144 -9.60 14.05 -6.92
N GLY A 145 -10.68 14.58 -7.46
CA GLY A 145 -10.97 16.02 -7.50
C GLY A 145 -10.01 16.86 -8.38
N LYS A 146 -9.04 16.22 -9.04
CA LYS A 146 -8.02 16.90 -9.89
C LYS A 146 -8.18 16.60 -11.38
N VAL A 147 -8.91 15.54 -11.71
CA VAL A 147 -9.30 15.18 -13.07
C VAL A 147 -10.80 15.45 -13.21
N PHE A 148 -11.16 16.36 -14.07
CA PHE A 148 -12.56 16.57 -14.42
C PHE A 148 -12.93 15.55 -15.49
N MET A 149 -14.14 14.99 -15.38
CA MET A 149 -14.64 14.03 -16.34
C MET A 149 -15.88 14.60 -17.01
N GLN A 150 -15.80 14.86 -18.30
CA GLN A 150 -16.98 15.21 -19.08
C GLN A 150 -17.75 13.92 -19.38
N LYS A 151 -18.85 13.74 -18.68
CA LYS A 151 -19.66 12.53 -18.71
C LYS A 151 -21.13 12.92 -18.92
N SER A 152 -21.69 12.52 -20.04
CA SER A 152 -23.10 12.76 -20.38
C SER A 152 -23.97 11.54 -20.09
N GLN A 153 -23.37 10.38 -19.89
CA GLN A 153 -24.03 9.09 -19.64
C GLN A 153 -23.06 8.13 -18.97
N LEU A 154 -23.55 6.99 -18.49
CA LEU A 154 -22.71 5.99 -17.84
C LEU A 154 -21.65 5.41 -18.79
N GLY A 155 -22.01 5.20 -20.04
CA GLY A 155 -21.12 4.64 -21.07
C GLY A 155 -20.11 5.62 -21.66
N GLY A 156 -19.88 6.78 -21.06
CA GLY A 156 -18.97 7.79 -21.59
C GLY A 156 -18.18 8.53 -20.53
N GLY A 157 -16.97 8.95 -20.86
CA GLY A 157 -16.15 9.75 -19.97
C GLY A 157 -14.89 10.26 -20.65
N SER A 158 -14.84 11.57 -20.93
CA SER A 158 -13.68 12.25 -21.49
C SER A 158 -12.93 12.97 -20.39
N PRO A 159 -11.69 12.57 -20.08
CA PRO A 159 -10.91 13.19 -19.01
C PRO A 159 -10.40 14.57 -19.42
N MET A 160 -10.40 15.48 -18.47
CA MET A 160 -9.82 16.81 -18.58
C MET A 160 -8.89 17.10 -17.41
N ILE A 161 -7.71 17.57 -17.70
CA ILE A 161 -6.71 17.98 -16.70
C ILE A 161 -6.44 19.46 -16.88
N ARG A 162 -6.74 20.29 -15.86
CA ARG A 162 -6.50 21.74 -15.86
C ARG A 162 -7.04 22.45 -17.11
N GLY A 163 -8.21 22.03 -17.62
CA GLY A 163 -8.82 22.59 -18.82
C GLY A 163 -8.33 22.00 -20.16
N PHE A 164 -7.32 21.14 -20.14
CA PHE A 164 -6.88 20.41 -21.32
C PHE A 164 -7.69 19.13 -21.47
N ALA A 165 -8.16 18.86 -22.67
CA ALA A 165 -8.96 17.69 -23.01
C ALA A 165 -8.52 17.08 -24.35
N THR A 166 -9.10 15.94 -24.69
CA THR A 166 -8.97 15.27 -25.98
C THR A 166 -7.50 14.96 -26.37
N ASN A 167 -7.03 15.46 -27.50
CA ASN A 167 -5.68 15.25 -28.01
C ASN A 167 -4.58 16.01 -27.27
N ARG A 168 -4.90 16.67 -26.14
CA ARG A 168 -3.94 17.36 -25.27
C ARG A 168 -3.72 16.61 -23.95
N VAL A 169 -4.45 15.54 -23.71
CA VAL A 169 -4.28 14.61 -22.60
C VAL A 169 -4.01 13.23 -23.18
N LEU A 170 -2.82 12.72 -22.91
CA LEU A 170 -2.40 11.42 -23.41
C LEU A 170 -2.89 10.30 -22.49
N ILE A 171 -3.45 9.25 -23.07
CA ILE A 171 -3.82 8.02 -22.40
C ILE A 171 -2.92 6.89 -22.91
N ASN A 172 -2.25 6.21 -22.00
CA ASN A 172 -1.45 5.02 -22.28
C ASN A 172 -1.97 3.83 -21.50
N VAL A 173 -1.96 2.67 -22.12
CA VAL A 173 -2.19 1.38 -21.47
C VAL A 173 -0.97 0.51 -21.72
N ASP A 174 -0.28 0.09 -20.68
CA ASP A 174 0.97 -0.70 -20.73
C ASP A 174 2.02 -0.10 -21.70
N GLY A 175 2.14 1.23 -21.70
CA GLY A 175 3.05 1.97 -22.56
C GLY A 175 2.56 2.21 -24.00
N ILE A 176 1.40 1.67 -24.37
CA ILE A 176 0.80 1.85 -25.69
C ILE A 176 -0.14 3.05 -25.68
N ARG A 177 0.06 3.98 -26.60
CA ARG A 177 -0.78 5.18 -26.71
C ARG A 177 -2.17 4.82 -27.23
N MET A 178 -3.20 5.25 -26.51
CA MET A 178 -4.59 5.14 -26.95
C MET A 178 -5.01 6.26 -27.90
N ASN A 179 -4.32 7.40 -27.86
CA ASN A 179 -4.58 8.54 -28.74
C ASN A 179 -4.05 8.23 -30.16
N ASN A 180 -4.89 7.72 -30.99
CA ASN A 180 -4.57 7.40 -32.38
C ASN A 180 -5.49 8.17 -33.36
N ALA A 181 -5.34 7.95 -34.68
CA ALA A 181 -6.08 8.66 -35.71
C ALA A 181 -7.60 8.43 -35.68
N ILE A 182 -8.07 7.37 -35.04
CA ILE A 182 -9.51 7.09 -34.88
C ILE A 182 -10.14 8.03 -33.88
N PHE A 183 -9.40 8.41 -32.84
CA PHE A 183 -9.85 9.33 -31.83
C PHE A 183 -9.59 10.77 -32.28
N ARG A 184 -10.57 11.35 -32.95
CA ARG A 184 -10.50 12.73 -33.50
C ARG A 184 -10.54 13.77 -32.38
N SER A 185 -10.22 15.03 -32.72
CA SER A 185 -10.45 16.15 -31.82
C SER A 185 -11.93 16.26 -31.49
N GLY A 186 -12.29 15.99 -30.27
CA GLY A 186 -13.65 15.91 -29.75
C GLY A 186 -13.65 15.11 -28.46
N ASN A 187 -14.79 15.03 -27.80
CA ASN A 187 -14.93 14.25 -26.57
C ASN A 187 -14.90 12.77 -26.87
N VAL A 188 -13.73 12.19 -26.86
CA VAL A 188 -13.56 10.77 -27.09
C VAL A 188 -13.52 10.05 -25.75
N GLN A 189 -14.36 9.02 -25.65
CA GLN A 189 -14.67 8.31 -24.42
C GLN A 189 -13.71 7.15 -24.17
N ASN A 190 -12.41 7.37 -24.32
CA ASN A 190 -11.42 6.29 -24.32
C ASN A 190 -11.25 5.61 -22.99
N VAL A 191 -11.41 6.35 -21.88
CA VAL A 191 -11.10 5.86 -20.54
C VAL A 191 -12.06 4.76 -20.10
N ILE A 192 -13.29 4.75 -20.57
CA ILE A 192 -14.27 3.72 -20.21
C ILE A 192 -14.00 2.34 -20.84
N SER A 193 -13.20 2.30 -21.90
CA SER A 193 -12.80 1.02 -22.51
C SER A 193 -11.79 0.25 -21.67
N ILE A 194 -11.25 0.89 -20.62
CA ILE A 194 -10.31 0.29 -19.67
C ILE A 194 -11.12 -0.16 -18.46
N ASP A 195 -11.08 -1.46 -18.16
CA ASP A 195 -11.74 -1.99 -16.97
C ASP A 195 -10.95 -1.64 -15.71
N ALA A 196 -11.59 -0.91 -14.79
CA ALA A 196 -10.98 -0.51 -13.52
C ALA A 196 -10.52 -1.69 -12.67
N ASN A 197 -11.19 -2.84 -12.76
CA ASN A 197 -10.86 -4.03 -11.97
C ASN A 197 -9.66 -4.81 -12.53
N SER A 198 -9.33 -4.59 -13.82
CA SER A 198 -8.17 -5.21 -14.48
C SER A 198 -6.90 -4.34 -14.41
N ILE A 199 -6.92 -3.28 -13.62
CA ILE A 199 -5.80 -2.35 -13.45
C ILE A 199 -5.01 -2.72 -12.19
N GLN A 200 -3.70 -2.89 -12.36
CA GLN A 200 -2.76 -3.05 -11.25
C GLN A 200 -2.31 -1.70 -10.68
N ASN A 201 -2.11 -0.70 -11.53
CA ASN A 201 -1.69 0.63 -11.13
C ASN A 201 -2.17 1.67 -12.14
N THR A 202 -2.48 2.87 -11.68
CA THR A 202 -2.75 4.02 -12.52
C THR A 202 -1.95 5.20 -12.04
N GLU A 203 -1.28 5.89 -12.96
CA GLU A 203 -0.50 7.08 -12.68
C GLU A 203 -0.98 8.23 -13.56
N VAL A 204 -1.34 9.34 -12.94
CA VAL A 204 -1.81 10.54 -13.64
C VAL A 204 -0.83 11.67 -13.40
N ILE A 205 -0.10 12.07 -14.44
CA ILE A 205 0.78 13.24 -14.43
C ILE A 205 -0.05 14.48 -14.69
N LEU A 206 -0.07 15.40 -13.72
CA LEU A 206 -0.79 16.66 -13.79
C LEU A 206 0.10 17.76 -14.34
N GLY A 207 0.26 17.82 -15.64
CA GLY A 207 1.08 18.82 -16.32
C GLY A 207 1.74 18.26 -17.57
N PRO A 208 2.61 19.06 -18.22
CA PRO A 208 3.21 18.67 -19.49
C PRO A 208 4.14 17.47 -19.34
N GLY A 209 3.87 16.44 -20.12
CA GLY A 209 4.69 15.24 -20.27
C GLY A 209 5.33 15.11 -21.66
N THR A 210 5.30 16.19 -22.45
CA THR A 210 5.67 16.17 -23.87
C THR A 210 7.09 15.72 -24.15
N VAL A 211 8.03 16.01 -23.24
CA VAL A 211 9.43 15.60 -23.37
C VAL A 211 9.57 14.07 -23.40
N ILE A 212 8.76 13.38 -22.61
CA ILE A 212 8.85 11.92 -22.44
C ILE A 212 7.85 11.20 -23.37
N TYR A 213 6.65 11.77 -23.54
CA TYR A 213 5.51 11.12 -24.16
C TYR A 213 5.12 11.70 -25.51
N GLY A 214 5.68 12.84 -25.91
CA GLY A 214 5.42 13.47 -27.20
C GLY A 214 4.22 14.43 -27.21
N SER A 215 3.73 14.76 -28.42
CA SER A 215 2.87 15.92 -28.70
C SER A 215 1.54 15.97 -27.95
N ASP A 216 0.91 14.85 -27.69
CA ASP A 216 -0.45 14.82 -27.12
C ASP A 216 -0.44 14.94 -25.58
N ALA A 217 0.75 14.99 -24.96
CA ALA A 217 0.93 15.06 -23.52
C ALA A 217 1.11 16.51 -23.00
N ILE A 218 0.39 17.48 -23.57
CA ILE A 218 0.52 18.90 -23.22
C ILE A 218 -0.12 19.20 -21.86
N GLY A 219 -1.32 18.71 -21.64
CA GLY A 219 -2.11 18.95 -20.42
C GLY A 219 -1.85 17.94 -19.32
N GLY A 220 -1.47 16.72 -19.69
CA GLY A 220 -1.21 15.63 -18.76
C GLY A 220 -1.09 14.29 -19.45
N VAL A 221 -0.72 13.27 -18.65
CA VAL A 221 -0.60 11.89 -19.10
C VAL A 221 -1.31 10.99 -18.10
N MET A 222 -2.08 10.04 -18.58
CA MET A 222 -2.69 8.97 -17.80
C MET A 222 -2.09 7.65 -18.24
N ASN A 223 -1.36 7.00 -17.34
CA ASN A 223 -0.80 5.68 -17.57
C ASN A 223 -1.60 4.65 -16.77
N PHE A 224 -2.12 3.66 -17.46
CA PHE A 224 -2.78 2.50 -16.89
C PHE A 224 -1.90 1.29 -17.08
N TYR A 225 -1.62 0.59 -16.01
CA TYR A 225 -0.88 -0.65 -16.00
C TYR A 225 -1.85 -1.78 -15.67
N THR A 226 -2.00 -2.72 -16.59
CA THR A 226 -2.88 -3.87 -16.39
C THR A 226 -2.25 -4.88 -15.42
N LEU A 227 -3.05 -5.84 -14.97
CA LEU A 227 -2.57 -6.90 -14.08
C LEU A 227 -1.39 -7.63 -14.73
N ALA A 228 -0.25 -7.65 -14.07
CA ALA A 228 0.93 -8.36 -14.50
C ALA A 228 1.01 -9.73 -13.82
N PRO A 229 1.50 -10.78 -14.53
CA PRO A 229 1.69 -12.07 -13.92
C PRO A 229 2.81 -12.01 -12.87
N GLU A 230 2.54 -12.52 -11.68
CA GLU A 230 3.49 -12.60 -10.57
C GLU A 230 4.09 -14.00 -10.51
N PHE A 231 5.43 -14.07 -10.49
CA PHE A 231 6.16 -15.34 -10.35
C PHE A 231 6.25 -15.77 -8.88
N THR A 232 6.48 -17.04 -8.64
CA THR A 232 6.81 -17.53 -7.30
C THR A 232 8.30 -17.88 -7.20
N ASN A 233 8.88 -17.62 -6.03
CA ASN A 233 10.24 -18.02 -5.70
C ASN A 233 10.30 -19.48 -5.20
N ASP A 234 9.15 -20.09 -5.01
CA ASP A 234 9.02 -21.47 -4.52
C ASP A 234 8.85 -22.43 -5.70
N LYS A 235 9.39 -23.64 -5.58
CA LYS A 235 9.25 -24.69 -6.60
C LYS A 235 7.82 -25.23 -6.75
N SER A 236 6.95 -24.88 -5.80
CA SER A 236 5.53 -25.21 -5.83
C SER A 236 4.77 -24.27 -6.78
N GLN A 237 3.72 -24.77 -7.40
CA GLN A 237 2.78 -23.91 -8.12
C GLN A 237 2.02 -23.04 -7.12
N TYR A 238 1.87 -21.78 -7.47
CA TYR A 238 1.16 -20.79 -6.65
C TYR A 238 -0.04 -20.25 -7.42
N TYR A 239 -1.18 -20.21 -6.77
CA TYR A 239 -2.45 -19.74 -7.32
C TYR A 239 -3.00 -18.66 -6.40
N PHE A 240 -3.30 -17.49 -6.95
CA PHE A 240 -4.10 -16.51 -6.25
C PHE A 240 -5.02 -15.80 -7.22
N GLY A 241 -6.12 -15.25 -6.73
CA GLY A 241 -7.07 -14.53 -7.55
C GLY A 241 -8.14 -13.88 -6.71
N ASN A 242 -8.92 -13.04 -7.35
CA ASN A 242 -10.00 -12.31 -6.72
C ASN A 242 -11.30 -12.53 -7.48
N VAL A 243 -12.40 -12.49 -6.74
CA VAL A 243 -13.75 -12.44 -7.31
C VAL A 243 -14.45 -11.26 -6.67
N MET A 244 -15.02 -10.38 -7.50
CA MET A 244 -15.79 -9.23 -7.05
C MET A 244 -17.17 -9.27 -7.69
N SER A 245 -18.19 -9.06 -6.87
CA SER A 245 -19.58 -8.89 -7.31
C SER A 245 -20.12 -7.57 -6.77
N ARG A 246 -20.73 -6.78 -7.65
CA ARG A 246 -21.37 -5.52 -7.28
C ARG A 246 -22.80 -5.47 -7.80
N TRP A 247 -23.67 -4.95 -6.95
CA TRP A 247 -25.03 -4.60 -7.33
C TRP A 247 -25.32 -3.15 -6.88
N SER A 248 -25.96 -2.36 -7.76
CA SER A 248 -26.35 -0.99 -7.45
C SER A 248 -27.81 -0.77 -7.82
N SER A 249 -28.60 -0.23 -6.87
CA SER A 249 -30.02 0.02 -7.08
C SER A 249 -30.30 1.26 -7.95
N ALA A 250 -29.35 2.19 -8.11
CA ALA A 250 -29.52 3.44 -8.84
C ALA A 250 -29.81 3.21 -10.32
N ASN A 251 -29.17 2.23 -10.93
CA ASN A 251 -29.26 1.86 -12.34
C ASN A 251 -29.39 0.36 -12.53
N ASN A 252 -29.82 -0.36 -11.50
CA ASN A 252 -29.93 -1.81 -11.46
C ASN A 252 -28.66 -2.55 -11.95
N GLU A 253 -27.50 -1.97 -11.69
CA GLU A 253 -26.22 -2.52 -12.10
C GLU A 253 -25.98 -3.87 -11.49
N LYS A 254 -25.46 -4.78 -12.31
CA LYS A 254 -24.95 -6.10 -11.92
C LYS A 254 -23.58 -6.27 -12.54
N THR A 255 -22.55 -6.26 -11.71
CA THR A 255 -21.17 -6.44 -12.16
C THR A 255 -20.56 -7.66 -11.48
N LEU A 256 -19.90 -8.49 -12.28
CA LEU A 256 -19.09 -9.62 -11.82
C LEU A 256 -17.71 -9.50 -12.45
N HIS A 257 -16.70 -9.59 -11.62
CA HIS A 257 -15.30 -9.63 -12.05
C HIS A 257 -14.59 -10.81 -11.41
N PHE A 258 -13.69 -11.43 -12.15
CA PHE A 258 -12.73 -12.37 -11.58
C PHE A 258 -11.36 -12.18 -12.22
N ASP A 259 -10.33 -12.40 -11.45
CA ASP A 259 -8.95 -12.52 -11.90
C ASP A 259 -8.31 -13.76 -11.29
N LEU A 260 -7.34 -14.33 -12.01
CA LEU A 260 -6.59 -15.49 -11.56
C LEU A 260 -5.16 -15.38 -12.05
N ASN A 261 -4.21 -15.46 -11.12
CA ASN A 261 -2.79 -15.63 -11.41
C ASN A 261 -2.37 -17.07 -11.09
N VAL A 262 -1.73 -17.69 -12.04
CA VAL A 262 -1.14 -19.03 -11.89
C VAL A 262 0.35 -18.89 -12.13
N ALA A 263 1.15 -19.26 -11.16
CA ALA A 263 2.58 -19.02 -11.17
C ALA A 263 3.40 -20.27 -10.86
N SER A 264 4.58 -20.29 -11.43
CA SER A 264 5.66 -21.23 -11.15
C SER A 264 6.97 -20.44 -11.09
N GLU A 265 8.07 -21.10 -10.76
CA GLU A 265 9.42 -20.51 -10.76
C GLU A 265 9.81 -19.93 -12.15
N LYS A 266 9.35 -20.56 -13.25
CA LYS A 266 9.80 -20.24 -14.62
C LYS A 266 8.73 -19.64 -15.51
N TRP A 267 7.47 -19.72 -15.13
CA TRP A 267 6.36 -19.19 -15.90
C TRP A 267 5.25 -18.68 -14.97
N ALA A 268 4.58 -17.65 -15.41
CA ALA A 268 3.40 -17.12 -14.75
C ALA A 268 2.38 -16.70 -15.79
N PHE A 269 1.12 -16.85 -15.45
CA PHE A 269 -0.02 -16.49 -16.30
C PHE A 269 -1.06 -15.78 -15.45
N VAL A 270 -1.58 -14.67 -15.97
CA VAL A 270 -2.69 -13.94 -15.38
C VAL A 270 -3.84 -13.87 -16.39
N THR A 271 -5.04 -14.05 -15.91
CA THR A 271 -6.28 -13.81 -16.67
C THR A 271 -7.25 -13.03 -15.83
N SER A 272 -8.01 -12.13 -16.46
CA SER A 272 -9.11 -11.41 -15.84
C SER A 272 -10.27 -11.30 -16.80
N ALA A 273 -11.49 -11.27 -16.24
CA ALA A 273 -12.69 -11.00 -17.00
C ALA A 273 -13.72 -10.27 -16.15
N SER A 274 -14.40 -9.33 -16.76
CA SER A 274 -15.49 -8.57 -16.16
C SER A 274 -16.73 -8.66 -17.02
N PHE A 275 -17.85 -8.80 -16.37
CA PHE A 275 -19.17 -8.68 -16.96
C PHE A 275 -19.94 -7.61 -16.19
N SER A 276 -20.47 -6.63 -16.91
CA SER A 276 -21.29 -5.56 -16.32
C SER A 276 -22.54 -5.34 -17.15
N ASP A 277 -23.67 -5.29 -16.47
CA ASP A 277 -24.98 -5.00 -17.03
C ASP A 277 -25.57 -3.79 -16.30
N PHE A 278 -26.03 -2.80 -17.05
CA PHE A 278 -26.55 -1.55 -16.54
C PHE A 278 -27.89 -1.25 -17.19
N GLU A 279 -28.86 -0.87 -16.36
CA GLU A 279 -30.11 -0.28 -16.81
C GLU A 279 -30.03 1.26 -16.79
N ASP A 280 -31.09 1.90 -17.22
CA ASP A 280 -31.21 3.37 -17.20
C ASP A 280 -31.13 3.93 -15.79
N LEU A 281 -30.54 5.11 -15.67
CA LEU A 281 -30.53 5.88 -14.42
C LEU A 281 -31.96 6.29 -14.05
N ARG A 282 -32.34 6.06 -12.81
CA ARG A 282 -33.63 6.47 -12.28
C ARG A 282 -33.57 7.91 -11.80
N MET A 283 -34.46 8.72 -12.31
CA MET A 283 -34.68 10.07 -11.78
C MET A 283 -35.40 9.99 -10.41
N GLY A 284 -35.10 10.94 -9.54
CA GLY A 284 -35.89 11.14 -8.32
C GLY A 284 -37.36 11.42 -8.64
N ASN A 285 -38.24 10.96 -7.75
CA ASN A 285 -39.70 11.15 -7.92
C ASN A 285 -40.15 12.60 -7.77
N HIS A 286 -39.28 13.50 -7.35
CA HIS A 286 -39.57 14.92 -7.14
C HIS A 286 -38.57 15.73 -7.94
N GLY A 287 -39.06 16.41 -8.98
CA GLY A 287 -38.29 17.39 -9.72
C GLY A 287 -38.15 18.71 -8.95
N PRO A 288 -37.23 19.61 -9.36
CA PRO A 288 -37.04 20.90 -8.71
C PRO A 288 -38.27 21.80 -8.77
N ASP A 289 -39.24 21.47 -9.60
CA ASP A 289 -40.48 22.24 -9.83
C ASP A 289 -41.74 21.54 -9.25
N ALA A 290 -41.59 20.54 -8.39
CA ALA A 290 -42.70 19.78 -7.81
C ALA A 290 -43.02 20.23 -6.37
#